data_8a11c906ef0a310959f4520b29995316
#
_entry.id   8a11c906ef0a310959f4520b29995316
#
_cell.length_a   1.000
_cell.length_b   1.000
_cell.length_c   1.000
_cell.angle_alpha   90.00
_cell.angle_beta   90.00
_cell.angle_gamma   90.00
#
_symmetry.space_group_name_H-M   'P 1'
#
loop_
_entity.id
_entity.type
_entity.pdbx_description
1 polymer ?
#
loop_
_entity_poly.entity_id
_entity_poly.type
_entity_poly.pdbx_seq_one_letter_code
_entity_poly.pdbx_strand_id
1 'polypeptide(L)'
;MKKLVVLLVAALAATGAASADAQKGGPVTVLTGGQGVVAPDGRVRYIALTTGRETIVSFVQLPGGQVHRWRQLPGYFGIPVIALDGTTDGVSGDGRTLVLSTPSGGVTTQFALIDTKTMRLRRVTLRGTWSYDAISPDGSVLYLIQYKELGPSLSYRVRAYDLAERRLLARPIVDAEIGERLMRGWSVTRKTTSDGRWAYTLYARAKKEPFVHALDTVRRQAYCIDLPLDLERPDQMSLRLALRADRMLEVRKGRDTVAAVDTRTLVVHKH
;
A
#
# COMPACT_ATOMS: atom_id res chain seq x y z
N MET A 1 11.59 4.81 45.80
CA MET A 1 12.03 3.58 45.12
C MET A 1 11.12 3.33 43.94
N LYS A 2 11.56 3.69 42.71
CA LYS A 2 10.78 3.53 41.46
C LYS A 2 11.01 2.11 40.97
N LYS A 3 9.96 1.28 40.93
CA LYS A 3 10.01 -0.05 40.35
C LYS A 3 10.09 0.04 38.84
N LEU A 4 11.22 -0.37 38.29
CA LEU A 4 11.48 -0.53 36.84
C LEU A 4 10.72 -1.78 36.41
N VAL A 5 9.64 -1.64 35.66
CA VAL A 5 8.98 -2.76 34.98
C VAL A 5 9.67 -2.97 33.67
N VAL A 6 10.55 -3.97 33.59
CA VAL A 6 11.15 -4.44 32.35
C VAL A 6 10.12 -5.33 31.66
N LEU A 7 9.47 -4.82 30.62
CA LEU A 7 8.64 -5.63 29.73
C LEU A 7 9.56 -6.39 28.77
N LEU A 8 9.74 -7.67 29.02
CA LEU A 8 10.38 -8.60 28.10
C LEU A 8 9.42 -8.85 26.93
N VAL A 9 9.67 -8.24 25.79
CA VAL A 9 8.94 -8.57 24.54
C VAL A 9 9.63 -9.79 23.94
N ALA A 10 9.09 -10.98 24.22
CA ALA A 10 9.46 -12.18 23.52
C ALA A 10 9.05 -12.04 22.03
N ALA A 11 10.02 -12.13 21.13
CA ALA A 11 9.77 -12.19 19.69
C ALA A 11 9.15 -13.56 19.36
N LEU A 12 7.83 -13.67 19.38
CA LEU A 12 7.13 -14.76 18.71
C LEU A 12 7.19 -14.49 17.20
N ALA A 13 7.94 -15.33 16.51
CA ALA A 13 7.83 -15.48 15.05
C ALA A 13 6.46 -16.11 14.75
N ALA A 14 5.44 -15.28 14.71
CA ALA A 14 4.14 -15.67 14.16
C ALA A 14 4.27 -15.66 12.63
N THR A 15 4.33 -16.84 12.03
CA THR A 15 4.01 -17.03 10.61
C THR A 15 2.60 -16.49 10.42
N GLY A 16 2.51 -15.27 9.86
CA GLY A 16 1.25 -14.58 9.65
C GLY A 16 0.38 -15.41 8.71
N ALA A 17 -0.63 -16.04 9.25
CA ALA A 17 -1.75 -16.53 8.46
C ALA A 17 -2.39 -15.29 7.81
N ALA A 18 -2.19 -15.12 6.51
CA ALA A 18 -3.01 -14.23 5.71
C ALA A 18 -4.46 -14.67 5.93
N SER A 19 -5.27 -13.76 6.45
CA SER A 19 -6.64 -14.05 6.84
C SER A 19 -7.40 -14.68 5.66
N ALA A 20 -8.15 -15.74 5.91
CA ALA A 20 -8.93 -16.51 4.93
C ALA A 20 -9.94 -15.67 4.10
N ASP A 21 -10.18 -14.41 4.47
CA ASP A 21 -11.04 -13.49 3.74
C ASP A 21 -10.44 -12.97 2.42
N ALA A 22 -9.13 -13.05 2.22
CA ALA A 22 -8.50 -12.68 0.93
C ALA A 22 -8.92 -13.62 -0.22
N GLN A 23 -9.32 -14.85 0.08
CA GLN A 23 -9.78 -15.82 -0.93
C GLN A 23 -11.18 -15.54 -1.50
N LYS A 24 -11.97 -14.68 -0.87
CA LYS A 24 -13.34 -14.34 -1.30
C LYS A 24 -13.43 -13.09 -2.18
N GLY A 25 -12.30 -12.55 -2.68
CA GLY A 25 -12.30 -11.42 -3.61
C GLY A 25 -12.68 -10.08 -2.95
N GLY A 26 -12.49 -9.97 -1.65
CA GLY A 26 -12.61 -8.70 -0.92
C GLY A 26 -11.40 -7.78 -1.13
N PRO A 27 -11.56 -6.48 -0.80
CA PRO A 27 -10.46 -5.53 -0.86
C PRO A 27 -9.32 -5.95 0.08
N VAL A 28 -8.09 -5.65 -0.31
CA VAL A 28 -6.90 -5.90 0.51
C VAL A 28 -7.05 -5.18 1.86
N THR A 29 -6.73 -5.89 2.93
CA THR A 29 -7.01 -5.45 4.29
C THR A 29 -5.83 -4.67 4.90
N VAL A 30 -5.82 -4.56 6.20
CA VAL A 30 -4.75 -3.93 6.98
C VAL A 30 -3.98 -4.98 7.77
N LEU A 31 -2.69 -4.75 7.98
CA LEU A 31 -1.84 -5.57 8.81
C LEU A 31 -1.80 -5.01 10.23
N THR A 32 -2.08 -5.88 11.20
CA THR A 32 -1.87 -5.61 12.63
C THR A 32 -0.83 -6.59 13.17
N GLY A 33 0.18 -6.07 13.84
CA GLY A 33 1.34 -6.86 14.24
C GLY A 33 2.31 -7.14 13.07
N GLY A 34 3.10 -8.19 13.19
CA GLY A 34 4.00 -8.68 12.15
C GLY A 34 5.08 -7.69 11.73
N GLN A 35 5.35 -7.65 10.43
CA GLN A 35 6.48 -6.87 9.91
C GLN A 35 6.23 -5.36 9.81
N GLY A 36 4.98 -4.89 9.88
CA GLY A 36 4.66 -3.47 9.74
C GLY A 36 5.12 -2.86 8.42
N VAL A 37 5.54 -1.59 8.46
CA VAL A 37 6.12 -0.87 7.31
C VAL A 37 7.41 -0.18 7.73
N VAL A 38 8.41 -0.15 6.84
CA VAL A 38 9.72 0.49 7.09
C VAL A 38 9.73 1.89 6.52
N ALA A 39 10.28 2.85 7.26
CA ALA A 39 10.51 4.21 6.78
C ALA A 39 11.45 4.23 5.55
N PRO A 40 11.35 5.22 4.64
CA PRO A 40 12.17 5.27 3.43
C PRO A 40 13.68 5.26 3.68
N ASP A 41 14.13 5.80 4.83
CA ASP A 41 15.54 5.81 5.25
C ASP A 41 16.03 4.46 5.83
N GLY A 42 15.14 3.47 5.97
CA GLY A 42 15.44 2.15 6.51
C GLY A 42 15.71 2.11 8.02
N ARG A 43 15.59 3.23 8.74
CA ARG A 43 16.00 3.33 10.15
C ARG A 43 14.89 3.03 11.16
N VAL A 44 13.65 3.19 10.76
CA VAL A 44 12.48 2.99 11.64
C VAL A 44 11.49 2.07 10.98
N ARG A 45 10.95 1.14 11.76
CA ARG A 45 9.81 0.30 11.39
C ARG A 45 8.60 0.73 12.20
N TYR A 46 7.47 0.90 11.55
CA TYR A 46 6.20 1.19 12.17
C TYR A 46 5.37 -0.08 12.25
N ILE A 47 4.89 -0.40 13.44
CA ILE A 47 4.05 -1.58 13.70
C ILE A 47 2.77 -1.10 14.38
N ALA A 48 1.62 -1.52 13.87
CA ALA A 48 0.33 -1.27 14.49
C ALA A 48 -0.12 -2.55 15.23
N LEU A 49 -0.42 -2.42 16.51
CA LEU A 49 -0.96 -3.50 17.35
C LEU A 49 -2.34 -3.10 17.84
N THR A 50 -3.32 -3.96 17.68
CA THR A 50 -4.69 -3.70 18.13
C THR A 50 -4.97 -4.42 19.45
N THR A 51 -5.57 -3.71 20.38
CA THR A 51 -6.00 -4.23 21.67
C THR A 51 -7.48 -3.91 21.87
N GLY A 52 -8.35 -4.73 21.24
CA GLY A 52 -9.78 -4.51 21.30
C GLY A 52 -10.24 -3.23 20.57
N ARG A 53 -10.50 -2.14 21.30
CA ARG A 53 -11.02 -0.88 20.71
C ARG A 53 -9.94 0.16 20.40
N GLU A 54 -8.68 -0.20 20.57
CA GLU A 54 -7.57 0.74 20.44
C GLU A 54 -6.45 0.16 19.58
N THR A 55 -5.66 1.03 18.99
CA THR A 55 -4.46 0.67 18.26
C THR A 55 -3.25 1.33 18.89
N ILE A 56 -2.22 0.56 19.18
CA ILE A 56 -0.90 1.06 19.58
C ILE A 56 0.01 1.03 18.35
N VAL A 57 0.53 2.18 17.98
CA VAL A 57 1.52 2.31 16.91
C VAL A 57 2.88 2.45 17.55
N SER A 58 3.75 1.48 17.27
CA SER A 58 5.13 1.43 17.78
C SER A 58 6.12 1.85 16.70
N PHE A 59 7.09 2.65 17.09
CA PHE A 59 8.20 3.14 16.28
C PHE A 59 9.44 2.36 16.72
N VAL A 60 9.82 1.40 15.92
CA VAL A 60 10.90 0.43 16.22
C VAL A 60 12.15 0.84 15.47
N GLN A 61 13.23 1.09 16.20
CA GLN A 61 14.53 1.44 15.60
C GLN A 61 15.19 0.22 14.94
N LEU A 62 15.74 0.43 13.77
CA LEU A 62 16.49 -0.58 13.03
C LEU A 62 17.99 -0.19 12.94
N PRO A 63 18.92 -1.19 13.07
CA PRO A 63 18.66 -2.63 13.29
C PRO A 63 18.27 -2.89 14.74
N GLY A 64 18.42 -2.64 15.73
CA GLY A 64 18.29 -2.96 17.16
C GLY A 64 16.93 -3.48 17.66
N GLY A 65 15.84 -3.23 16.94
CA GLY A 65 14.50 -3.71 17.32
C GLY A 65 13.88 -3.02 18.55
N GLN A 66 14.47 -1.93 19.04
CA GLN A 66 13.99 -1.22 20.23
C GLN A 66 12.84 -0.27 19.88
N VAL A 67 11.78 -0.32 20.68
CA VAL A 67 10.69 0.66 20.62
C VAL A 67 11.17 1.94 21.27
N HIS A 68 11.41 2.99 20.49
CA HIS A 68 11.86 4.28 21.02
C HIS A 68 10.70 5.27 21.20
N ARG A 69 9.58 5.07 20.50
CA ARG A 69 8.35 5.86 20.62
C ARG A 69 7.13 4.99 20.33
N TRP A 70 6.00 5.39 20.86
CA TRP A 70 4.71 4.77 20.57
C TRP A 70 3.57 5.79 20.72
N ARG A 71 2.44 5.47 20.09
CA ARG A 71 1.21 6.24 20.22
C ARG A 71 0.00 5.32 20.27
N GLN A 72 -0.91 5.60 21.17
CA GLN A 72 -2.22 4.96 21.26
C GLN A 72 -3.26 5.78 20.49
N LEU A 73 -4.10 5.09 19.75
CA LEU A 73 -5.18 5.64 18.93
C LEU A 73 -6.48 4.95 19.31
N PRO A 74 -7.58 5.68 19.55
CA PRO A 74 -8.89 5.05 19.66
C PRO A 74 -9.33 4.54 18.28
N GLY A 75 -9.80 3.30 18.23
CA GLY A 75 -10.25 2.62 17.02
C GLY A 75 -9.31 1.52 16.55
N TYR A 76 -9.81 0.71 15.61
CA TYR A 76 -9.07 -0.39 15.00
C TYR A 76 -8.40 0.11 13.73
N PHE A 77 -7.08 0.27 13.76
CA PHE A 77 -6.27 0.68 12.62
C PHE A 77 -5.13 -0.31 12.41
N GLY A 78 -4.73 -0.51 11.16
CA GLY A 78 -3.56 -1.28 10.80
C GLY A 78 -2.73 -0.58 9.72
N ILE A 79 -1.53 -1.11 9.49
CA ILE A 79 -0.70 -0.73 8.35
C ILE A 79 -1.39 -1.18 7.06
N PRO A 80 -1.53 -0.30 6.05
CA PRO A 80 -2.16 -0.69 4.79
C PRO A 80 -1.41 -1.83 4.10
N VAL A 81 -2.13 -2.88 3.73
CA VAL A 81 -1.67 -3.94 2.83
C VAL A 81 -2.21 -3.61 1.45
N ILE A 82 -1.32 -3.44 0.48
CA ILE A 82 -1.64 -2.89 -0.83
C ILE A 82 -1.63 -3.93 -1.96
N ALA A 83 -1.13 -5.12 -1.68
CA ALA A 83 -1.09 -6.20 -2.65
C ALA A 83 -1.27 -7.56 -1.96
N LEU A 84 -1.69 -8.55 -2.73
CA LEU A 84 -2.01 -9.90 -2.23
C LEU A 84 -0.78 -10.67 -1.72
N ASP A 85 0.42 -10.28 -2.14
CA ASP A 85 1.67 -10.85 -1.61
C ASP A 85 2.01 -10.33 -0.20
N GLY A 86 1.15 -9.51 0.40
CA GLY A 86 1.36 -8.93 1.72
C GLY A 86 2.21 -7.67 1.73
N THR A 87 2.54 -7.10 0.57
CA THR A 87 3.28 -5.83 0.51
C THR A 87 2.53 -4.74 1.27
N THR A 88 3.22 -4.11 2.21
CA THR A 88 2.70 -2.99 3.01
C THR A 88 3.25 -1.66 2.50
N ASP A 89 2.50 -0.59 2.73
CA ASP A 89 2.90 0.79 2.47
C ASP A 89 2.24 1.71 3.52
N GLY A 90 2.37 3.01 3.38
CA GLY A 90 1.73 3.99 4.27
C GLY A 90 2.68 5.04 4.81
N VAL A 91 3.92 5.13 4.31
CA VAL A 91 4.86 6.16 4.73
C VAL A 91 5.18 7.08 3.56
N SER A 92 5.08 8.41 3.78
CA SER A 92 5.47 9.40 2.77
C SER A 92 6.97 9.32 2.44
N GLY A 93 7.37 9.72 1.23
CA GLY A 93 8.76 9.66 0.78
C GLY A 93 9.74 10.45 1.66
N ASP A 94 9.27 11.54 2.29
CA ASP A 94 10.04 12.32 3.28
C ASP A 94 10.05 11.69 4.68
N GLY A 95 9.38 10.56 4.87
CA GLY A 95 9.26 9.83 6.14
C GLY A 95 8.43 10.52 7.22
N ARG A 96 7.78 11.67 6.93
CA ARG A 96 7.11 12.50 7.94
C ARG A 96 5.66 12.13 8.21
N THR A 97 5.01 11.42 7.31
CA THR A 97 3.62 11.01 7.47
C THR A 97 3.50 9.50 7.42
N LEU A 98 2.98 8.92 8.51
CA LEU A 98 2.56 7.53 8.56
C LEU A 98 1.04 7.47 8.43
N VAL A 99 0.55 6.68 7.49
CA VAL A 99 -0.88 6.42 7.26
C VAL A 99 -1.24 5.04 7.77
N LEU A 100 -2.31 4.98 8.55
CA LEU A 100 -2.97 3.76 8.96
C LEU A 100 -4.40 3.77 8.43
N SER A 101 -4.98 2.61 8.23
CA SER A 101 -6.34 2.46 7.73
C SER A 101 -7.17 1.54 8.61
N THR A 102 -8.49 1.77 8.68
CA THR A 102 -9.43 0.74 9.14
C THR A 102 -9.56 -0.35 8.07
N PRO A 103 -9.96 -1.59 8.44
CA PRO A 103 -10.31 -2.61 7.44
C PRO A 103 -11.37 -2.08 6.46
N SER A 104 -11.23 -2.46 5.20
CA SER A 104 -12.20 -2.12 4.16
C SER A 104 -13.47 -2.99 4.30
N GLY A 105 -14.62 -2.46 3.84
CA GLY A 105 -15.90 -3.19 3.82
C GLY A 105 -16.98 -2.63 4.73
N GLY A 106 -16.68 -1.60 5.53
CA GLY A 106 -17.67 -0.90 6.34
C GLY A 106 -18.42 0.20 5.57
N VAL A 107 -19.44 0.78 6.22
CA VAL A 107 -20.18 1.95 5.71
C VAL A 107 -19.26 3.17 5.56
N THR A 108 -18.22 3.24 6.36
CA THR A 108 -17.18 4.27 6.32
C THR A 108 -15.81 3.62 6.42
N THR A 109 -14.84 4.22 5.75
CA THR A 109 -13.41 3.91 5.92
C THR A 109 -12.71 5.09 6.54
N GLN A 110 -11.85 4.84 7.51
CA GLN A 110 -11.08 5.86 8.19
C GLN A 110 -9.59 5.66 7.93
N PHE A 111 -8.89 6.78 7.78
CA PHE A 111 -7.43 6.83 7.70
C PHE A 111 -6.92 7.69 8.85
N ALA A 112 -5.97 7.16 9.60
CA ALA A 112 -5.26 7.89 10.65
C ALA A 112 -3.88 8.27 10.13
N LEU A 113 -3.58 9.57 10.09
CA LEU A 113 -2.30 10.10 9.64
C LEU A 113 -1.53 10.63 10.85
N ILE A 114 -0.36 10.06 11.07
CA ILE A 114 0.53 10.41 12.18
C ILE A 114 1.74 11.15 11.60
N ASP A 115 1.96 12.38 12.07
CA ASP A 115 3.25 13.05 11.86
C ASP A 115 4.30 12.31 12.69
N THR A 116 5.28 11.71 12.03
CA THR A 116 6.26 10.82 12.66
C THR A 116 7.23 11.55 13.59
N LYS A 117 7.41 12.87 13.39
CA LYS A 117 8.28 13.71 14.23
C LYS A 117 7.55 14.23 15.46
N THR A 118 6.35 14.77 15.29
CA THR A 118 5.59 15.43 16.36
C THR A 118 4.58 14.52 17.04
N MET A 119 4.31 13.34 16.47
CA MET A 119 3.27 12.40 16.89
C MET A 119 1.84 12.98 16.79
N ARG A 120 1.64 14.09 16.08
CA ARG A 120 0.30 14.66 15.86
C ARG A 120 -0.53 13.74 14.98
N LEU A 121 -1.79 13.57 15.37
CA LEU A 121 -2.76 12.74 14.67
C LEU A 121 -3.74 13.61 13.88
N ARG A 122 -3.96 13.27 12.63
CA ARG A 122 -5.10 13.73 11.81
C ARG A 122 -5.91 12.52 11.38
N ARG A 123 -7.20 12.72 11.13
CA ARG A 123 -8.09 11.67 10.64
C ARG A 123 -8.79 12.13 9.36
N VAL A 124 -8.93 11.20 8.43
CA VAL A 124 -9.77 11.32 7.24
C VAL A 124 -10.82 10.24 7.31
N THR A 125 -12.09 10.62 7.24
CA THR A 125 -13.22 9.69 7.24
C THR A 125 -13.98 9.84 5.93
N LEU A 126 -14.14 8.75 5.19
CA LEU A 126 -14.83 8.71 3.92
C LEU A 126 -15.99 7.72 3.98
N ARG A 127 -17.14 8.13 3.43
CA ARG A 127 -18.29 7.25 3.29
C ARG A 127 -18.06 6.23 2.16
N GLY A 128 -18.36 4.97 2.43
CA GLY A 128 -18.20 3.86 1.51
C GLY A 128 -16.92 3.07 1.74
N THR A 129 -16.64 2.16 0.82
CA THR A 129 -15.51 1.25 0.88
C THR A 129 -14.32 1.82 0.13
N TRP A 130 -13.25 2.04 0.88
CA TRP A 130 -12.00 2.60 0.38
C TRP A 130 -10.83 1.77 0.88
N SER A 131 -9.71 1.82 0.16
CA SER A 131 -8.41 1.40 0.68
C SER A 131 -7.34 2.44 0.35
N TYR A 132 -6.25 2.37 1.07
CA TYR A 132 -5.04 3.14 0.78
C TYR A 132 -4.44 2.65 -0.53
N ASP A 133 -3.94 3.57 -1.35
CA ASP A 133 -3.14 3.27 -2.52
C ASP A 133 -1.71 3.80 -2.36
N ALA A 134 -1.54 5.11 -2.22
CA ALA A 134 -0.23 5.73 -2.04
C ALA A 134 -0.35 7.06 -1.27
N ILE A 135 0.77 7.64 -0.91
CA ILE A 135 0.88 9.02 -0.41
C ILE A 135 1.98 9.76 -1.18
N SER A 136 1.76 11.06 -1.47
CA SER A 136 2.79 11.88 -2.13
C SER A 136 4.06 11.96 -1.29
N PRO A 137 5.24 12.21 -1.92
CA PRO A 137 6.51 12.28 -1.22
C PRO A 137 6.54 13.24 -0.02
N ASP A 138 5.86 14.37 -0.14
CA ASP A 138 5.73 15.42 0.88
C ASP A 138 4.58 15.20 1.88
N GLY A 139 3.83 14.11 1.73
CA GLY A 139 2.69 13.81 2.57
C GLY A 139 1.48 14.73 2.39
N SER A 140 1.39 15.50 1.30
CA SER A 140 0.30 16.47 1.08
C SER A 140 -0.94 15.86 0.43
N VAL A 141 -0.78 14.79 -0.34
CA VAL A 141 -1.86 14.12 -1.08
C VAL A 141 -1.91 12.64 -0.76
N LEU A 142 -3.09 12.18 -0.36
CA LEU A 142 -3.38 10.78 -0.11
C LEU A 142 -4.10 10.19 -1.32
N TYR A 143 -3.55 9.14 -1.93
CA TYR A 143 -4.15 8.39 -3.02
C TYR A 143 -4.92 7.21 -2.46
N LEU A 144 -6.15 7.04 -2.93
CA LEU A 144 -7.11 6.10 -2.37
C LEU A 144 -7.81 5.33 -3.49
N ILE A 145 -8.03 4.06 -3.27
CA ILE A 145 -8.88 3.21 -4.11
C ILE A 145 -10.31 3.33 -3.61
N GLN A 146 -11.20 3.86 -4.44
CA GLN A 146 -12.64 3.87 -4.22
C GLN A 146 -13.27 2.67 -4.90
N TYR A 147 -13.71 1.69 -4.13
CA TYR A 147 -14.41 0.54 -4.67
C TYR A 147 -15.81 0.93 -5.15
N LYS A 148 -16.18 0.44 -6.34
CA LYS A 148 -17.50 0.60 -6.95
C LYS A 148 -18.30 -0.69 -6.86
N GLU A 149 -17.63 -1.81 -7.15
CA GLU A 149 -18.16 -3.14 -7.02
C GLU A 149 -17.14 -4.02 -6.31
N LEU A 150 -17.62 -4.93 -5.48
CA LEU A 150 -16.82 -5.93 -4.78
C LEU A 150 -17.13 -7.32 -5.32
N GLY A 151 -16.29 -8.29 -5.02
CA GLY A 151 -16.48 -9.68 -5.45
C GLY A 151 -15.96 -9.95 -6.86
N PRO A 152 -16.63 -10.85 -7.62
CA PRO A 152 -16.13 -11.29 -8.94
C PRO A 152 -15.98 -10.17 -9.97
N SER A 153 -16.86 -9.16 -9.91
CA SER A 153 -16.86 -7.98 -10.80
C SER A 153 -16.07 -6.80 -10.22
N LEU A 154 -15.06 -7.06 -9.39
CA LEU A 154 -14.28 -6.03 -8.71
C LEU A 154 -13.94 -4.88 -9.64
N SER A 155 -14.46 -3.68 -9.30
CA SER A 155 -14.16 -2.44 -10.03
C SER A 155 -13.95 -1.28 -9.07
N TYR A 156 -13.02 -0.39 -9.43
CA TYR A 156 -12.60 0.70 -8.56
C TYR A 156 -12.01 1.87 -9.34
N ARG A 157 -11.81 2.98 -8.62
CA ARG A 157 -11.14 4.19 -9.11
C ARG A 157 -10.05 4.59 -8.15
N VAL A 158 -8.96 5.11 -8.68
CA VAL A 158 -7.98 5.84 -7.88
C VAL A 158 -8.45 7.28 -7.72
N ARG A 159 -8.47 7.77 -6.49
CA ARG A 159 -8.85 9.14 -6.14
C ARG A 159 -7.74 9.79 -5.33
N ALA A 160 -7.56 11.08 -5.52
CA ALA A 160 -6.65 11.88 -4.72
C ALA A 160 -7.43 12.68 -3.67
N TYR A 161 -6.96 12.68 -2.43
CA TYR A 161 -7.47 13.47 -1.33
C TYR A 161 -6.40 14.51 -0.91
N ASP A 162 -6.74 15.78 -1.04
CA ASP A 162 -5.88 16.87 -0.61
C ASP A 162 -5.98 17.01 0.91
N LEU A 163 -4.85 16.83 1.60
CA LEU A 163 -4.80 16.85 3.07
C LEU A 163 -4.82 18.26 3.66
N ALA A 164 -4.41 19.28 2.91
CA ALA A 164 -4.54 20.67 3.35
C ALA A 164 -5.96 21.16 3.20
N GLU A 165 -6.56 20.97 2.02
CA GLU A 165 -7.93 21.36 1.69
C GLU A 165 -8.99 20.42 2.32
N ARG A 166 -8.59 19.28 2.86
CA ARG A 166 -9.45 18.27 3.48
C ARG A 166 -10.58 17.78 2.58
N ARG A 167 -10.30 17.60 1.29
CA ARG A 167 -11.31 17.18 0.32
C ARG A 167 -10.75 16.24 -0.75
N LEU A 168 -11.62 15.41 -1.29
CA LEU A 168 -11.32 14.65 -2.50
C LEU A 168 -11.22 15.64 -3.68
N LEU A 169 -10.19 15.46 -4.51
CA LEU A 169 -10.11 16.18 -5.76
C LEU A 169 -11.24 15.75 -6.70
N ALA A 170 -11.76 16.69 -7.49
CA ALA A 170 -12.95 16.49 -8.31
C ALA A 170 -12.76 15.34 -9.34
N ARG A 171 -11.60 15.30 -9.99
CA ARG A 171 -11.30 14.30 -11.02
C ARG A 171 -10.67 13.06 -10.40
N PRO A 172 -11.07 11.83 -10.80
CA PRO A 172 -10.33 10.62 -10.48
C PRO A 172 -8.97 10.65 -11.20
N ILE A 173 -8.01 9.92 -10.67
CA ILE A 173 -6.78 9.60 -11.38
C ILE A 173 -7.15 8.53 -12.41
N VAL A 174 -6.94 8.83 -13.66
CA VAL A 174 -7.23 7.94 -14.80
C VAL A 174 -5.96 7.67 -15.57
N ASP A 175 -5.98 6.63 -16.36
CA ASP A 175 -4.90 6.36 -17.30
C ASP A 175 -4.71 7.57 -18.23
N ALA A 176 -3.47 8.06 -18.33
CA ALA A 176 -3.15 9.27 -19.07
C ALA A 176 -3.28 9.10 -20.59
N GLU A 177 -3.17 7.85 -21.09
CA GLU A 177 -3.22 7.55 -22.52
C GLU A 177 -4.62 7.12 -22.96
N ILE A 178 -5.27 6.27 -22.18
CA ILE A 178 -6.56 5.64 -22.55
C ILE A 178 -7.75 6.38 -21.94
N GLY A 179 -7.55 7.10 -20.83
CA GLY A 179 -8.63 7.78 -20.12
C GLY A 179 -9.61 6.83 -19.41
N GLU A 180 -9.21 5.58 -19.16
CA GLU A 180 -10.05 4.58 -18.51
C GLU A 180 -10.40 5.00 -17.08
N ARG A 181 -11.71 5.09 -16.79
CA ARG A 181 -12.23 5.61 -15.51
C ARG A 181 -12.41 4.56 -14.43
N LEU A 182 -12.46 3.29 -14.80
CA LEU A 182 -12.63 2.16 -13.89
C LEU A 182 -11.55 1.13 -14.12
N MET A 183 -10.82 0.83 -13.09
CA MET A 183 -9.85 -0.26 -13.07
C MET A 183 -10.51 -1.55 -12.63
N ARG A 184 -9.98 -2.67 -13.14
CA ARG A 184 -10.39 -4.04 -12.80
C ARG A 184 -9.15 -4.91 -12.63
N GLY A 185 -9.23 -5.90 -11.76
CA GLY A 185 -8.14 -6.83 -11.51
C GLY A 185 -7.73 -6.85 -10.03
N TRP A 186 -6.82 -7.75 -9.71
CA TRP A 186 -6.33 -7.95 -8.35
C TRP A 186 -4.88 -7.48 -8.25
N SER A 187 -4.59 -6.61 -7.29
CA SER A 187 -3.23 -6.17 -7.00
C SER A 187 -2.39 -7.34 -6.49
N VAL A 188 -1.41 -7.78 -7.27
CA VAL A 188 -0.59 -8.97 -6.98
C VAL A 188 0.60 -8.61 -6.11
N THR A 189 1.35 -7.60 -6.51
CA THR A 189 2.59 -7.14 -5.87
C THR A 189 2.81 -5.66 -6.18
N ARG A 190 3.59 -4.97 -5.34
CA ARG A 190 3.92 -3.55 -5.55
C ARG A 190 5.40 -3.26 -5.29
N LYS A 191 5.91 -2.27 -6.03
CA LYS A 191 7.16 -1.56 -5.74
C LYS A 191 6.93 -0.07 -5.79
N THR A 192 7.39 0.62 -4.75
CA THR A 192 7.39 2.08 -4.65
C THR A 192 8.84 2.56 -4.72
N THR A 193 9.11 3.65 -5.46
CA THR A 193 10.44 4.26 -5.48
C THR A 193 10.79 4.82 -4.10
N SER A 194 12.08 4.83 -3.77
CA SER A 194 12.55 5.28 -2.45
C SER A 194 12.16 6.73 -2.11
N ASP A 195 11.99 7.56 -3.12
CA ASP A 195 11.51 8.94 -2.97
C ASP A 195 9.97 9.03 -2.86
N GLY A 196 9.25 7.90 -2.98
CA GLY A 196 7.79 7.85 -2.92
C GLY A 196 7.06 8.41 -4.15
N ARG A 197 7.79 8.83 -5.20
CA ARG A 197 7.18 9.45 -6.37
C ARG A 197 6.38 8.46 -7.20
N TRP A 198 6.93 7.28 -7.45
CA TRP A 198 6.28 6.28 -8.29
C TRP A 198 5.83 5.06 -7.47
N ALA A 199 4.57 4.69 -7.65
CA ALA A 199 4.01 3.45 -7.14
C ALA A 199 3.62 2.53 -8.31
N TYR A 200 4.35 1.43 -8.49
CA TYR A 200 4.13 0.43 -9.54
C TYR A 200 3.40 -0.77 -8.92
N THR A 201 2.17 -1.02 -9.34
CA THR A 201 1.38 -2.16 -8.88
C THR A 201 1.08 -3.09 -10.04
N LEU A 202 1.46 -4.34 -9.91
CA LEU A 202 1.09 -5.39 -10.85
C LEU A 202 -0.34 -5.86 -10.56
N TYR A 203 -1.15 -5.92 -11.59
CA TYR A 203 -2.51 -6.41 -11.53
C TYR A 203 -2.69 -7.67 -12.38
N ALA A 204 -3.32 -8.69 -11.78
CA ALA A 204 -3.82 -9.86 -12.49
C ALA A 204 -5.24 -9.62 -12.99
N ARG A 205 -5.55 -10.03 -14.20
CA ARG A 205 -6.89 -9.95 -14.81
C ARG A 205 -7.41 -11.33 -15.20
N ALA A 206 -8.75 -11.52 -15.12
CA ALA A 206 -9.38 -12.73 -15.60
C ALA A 206 -9.47 -12.73 -17.09
N LYS A 207 -8.98 -13.41 -17.92
CA LYS A 207 -9.13 -13.45 -19.40
C LYS A 207 -8.42 -12.31 -20.17
N LYS A 208 -7.47 -11.65 -19.53
CA LYS A 208 -6.62 -10.63 -20.17
C LYS A 208 -5.21 -10.73 -19.63
N GLU A 209 -4.25 -10.19 -20.37
CA GLU A 209 -2.87 -10.04 -19.93
C GLU A 209 -2.77 -9.23 -18.63
N PRO A 210 -1.79 -9.52 -17.77
CA PRO A 210 -1.53 -8.71 -16.60
C PRO A 210 -1.06 -7.31 -17.01
N PHE A 211 -1.16 -6.33 -16.12
CA PHE A 211 -0.66 -4.98 -16.38
C PHE A 211 -0.01 -4.38 -15.14
N VAL A 212 0.87 -3.42 -15.36
CA VAL A 212 1.41 -2.58 -14.30
C VAL A 212 0.69 -1.24 -14.28
N HIS A 213 0.06 -0.91 -13.16
CA HIS A 213 -0.43 0.43 -12.89
C HIS A 213 0.72 1.26 -12.30
N ALA A 214 1.22 2.23 -13.06
CA ALA A 214 2.26 3.15 -12.67
C ALA A 214 1.63 4.49 -12.24
N LEU A 215 1.59 4.78 -10.94
CA LEU A 215 1.05 6.02 -10.39
C LEU A 215 2.19 7.02 -10.12
N ASP A 216 2.21 8.17 -10.83
CA ASP A 216 3.05 9.34 -10.48
C ASP A 216 2.32 10.16 -9.42
N THR A 217 2.75 10.02 -8.16
CA THR A 217 2.16 10.69 -7.01
C THR A 217 2.44 12.20 -6.97
N VAL A 218 3.40 12.68 -7.74
CA VAL A 218 3.74 14.11 -7.86
C VAL A 218 2.87 14.78 -8.93
N ARG A 219 2.79 14.17 -10.12
CA ARG A 219 2.01 14.72 -11.24
C ARG A 219 0.52 14.38 -11.16
N ARG A 220 0.13 13.46 -10.25
CA ARG A 220 -1.24 12.97 -10.10
C ARG A 220 -1.76 12.31 -11.38
N GLN A 221 -0.92 11.53 -12.01
CA GLN A 221 -1.18 10.81 -13.25
C GLN A 221 -0.93 9.33 -13.08
N ALA A 222 -1.60 8.50 -13.86
CA ALA A 222 -1.38 7.07 -13.88
C ALA A 222 -1.25 6.58 -15.32
N TYR A 223 -0.57 5.44 -15.48
CA TYR A 223 -0.39 4.75 -16.74
C TYR A 223 -0.65 3.27 -16.50
N CYS A 224 -1.45 2.65 -17.37
CA CYS A 224 -1.72 1.22 -17.35
C CYS A 224 -0.87 0.54 -18.43
N ILE A 225 0.22 -0.08 -18.04
CA ILE A 225 1.21 -0.69 -18.92
C ILE A 225 0.85 -2.16 -19.08
N ASP A 226 0.22 -2.54 -20.18
CA ASP A 226 -0.10 -3.93 -20.50
C ASP A 226 1.20 -4.72 -20.71
N LEU A 227 1.29 -5.88 -20.07
CA LEU A 227 2.43 -6.79 -20.21
C LEU A 227 2.08 -7.86 -21.24
N PRO A 228 2.86 -8.04 -22.32
CA PRO A 228 2.56 -9.01 -23.38
C PRO A 228 2.90 -10.45 -22.92
N LEU A 229 2.26 -10.87 -21.83
CA LEU A 229 2.44 -12.17 -21.20
C LEU A 229 1.14 -12.97 -21.30
N ASP A 230 1.13 -13.98 -22.18
CA ASP A 230 0.02 -14.93 -22.30
C ASP A 230 0.07 -15.91 -21.13
N LEU A 231 -0.51 -15.50 -20.00
CA LEU A 231 -0.51 -16.25 -18.75
C LEU A 231 -1.93 -16.39 -18.22
N GLU A 232 -2.27 -17.60 -17.82
CA GLU A 232 -3.48 -17.85 -17.06
C GLU A 232 -3.45 -17.12 -15.71
N ARG A 233 -4.62 -16.82 -15.15
CA ARG A 233 -4.73 -16.04 -13.91
C ARG A 233 -3.92 -16.62 -12.73
N PRO A 234 -3.85 -17.93 -12.48
CA PRO A 234 -3.01 -18.48 -11.41
C PRO A 234 -1.53 -18.13 -11.57
N ASP A 235 -1.04 -18.17 -12.82
CA ASP A 235 0.33 -17.80 -13.14
C ASP A 235 0.58 -16.30 -12.97
N GLN A 236 -0.37 -15.45 -13.40
CA GLN A 236 -0.29 -14.02 -13.15
C GLN A 236 -0.19 -13.69 -11.66
N MET A 237 -0.86 -14.44 -10.78
CA MET A 237 -0.82 -14.27 -9.32
C MET A 237 0.55 -14.64 -8.72
N SER A 238 1.34 -15.45 -9.43
CA SER A 238 2.70 -15.83 -9.00
C SER A 238 3.77 -14.80 -9.35
N LEU A 239 3.47 -13.84 -10.21
CA LEU A 239 4.40 -12.79 -10.66
C LEU A 239 4.81 -11.87 -9.50
N ARG A 240 6.03 -11.38 -9.57
CA ARG A 240 6.59 -10.42 -8.60
C ARG A 240 7.28 -9.28 -9.32
N LEU A 241 7.25 -8.10 -8.71
CA LEU A 241 7.98 -6.92 -9.19
C LEU A 241 9.30 -6.77 -8.45
N ALA A 242 10.35 -6.41 -9.19
CA ALA A 242 11.63 -5.98 -8.63
C ALA A 242 12.08 -4.69 -9.34
N LEU A 243 12.28 -3.62 -8.55
CA LEU A 243 12.80 -2.36 -9.08
C LEU A 243 14.32 -2.34 -8.94
N ARG A 244 15.02 -2.19 -10.07
CA ARG A 244 16.48 -2.13 -10.12
C ARG A 244 17.01 -0.69 -10.02
N ALA A 245 18.26 -0.55 -9.64
CA ALA A 245 18.93 0.75 -9.55
C ALA A 245 19.06 1.44 -10.93
N ASP A 246 19.12 0.67 -12.01
CA ASP A 246 19.16 1.15 -13.40
C ASP A 246 17.81 1.60 -13.96
N ARG A 247 16.80 1.72 -13.09
CA ARG A 247 15.43 2.14 -13.42
C ARG A 247 14.64 1.13 -14.25
N MET A 248 15.05 -0.12 -14.28
CA MET A 248 14.24 -1.20 -14.83
C MET A 248 13.32 -1.78 -13.76
N LEU A 249 12.04 -1.88 -14.08
CA LEU A 249 11.05 -2.60 -13.29
C LEU A 249 10.90 -4.00 -13.88
N GLU A 250 11.54 -4.99 -13.25
CA GLU A 250 11.46 -6.37 -13.67
C GLU A 250 10.15 -7.02 -13.20
N VAL A 251 9.53 -7.78 -14.10
CA VAL A 251 8.43 -8.70 -13.79
C VAL A 251 9.01 -10.11 -13.76
N ARG A 252 8.94 -10.76 -12.62
CA ARG A 252 9.56 -12.06 -12.36
C ARG A 252 8.53 -13.15 -12.13
N LYS A 253 8.80 -14.34 -12.68
CA LYS A 253 8.12 -15.59 -12.33
C LYS A 253 9.15 -16.51 -11.66
N GLY A 254 9.06 -16.68 -10.34
CA GLY A 254 10.12 -17.33 -9.57
C GLY A 254 11.44 -16.55 -9.62
N ARG A 255 12.49 -17.15 -10.21
CA ARG A 255 13.81 -16.53 -10.38
C ARG A 255 13.99 -15.82 -11.73
N ASP A 256 13.12 -16.12 -12.70
CA ASP A 256 13.27 -15.67 -14.07
C ASP A 256 12.58 -14.31 -14.27
N THR A 257 13.24 -13.41 -14.98
CA THR A 257 12.64 -12.18 -15.48
C THR A 257 11.89 -12.51 -16.77
N VAL A 258 10.57 -12.33 -16.78
CA VAL A 258 9.71 -12.64 -17.93
C VAL A 258 9.35 -11.40 -18.76
N ALA A 259 9.45 -10.22 -18.13
CA ALA A 259 9.34 -8.92 -18.79
C ALA A 259 10.07 -7.86 -17.96
N ALA A 260 10.41 -6.73 -18.57
CA ALA A 260 10.92 -5.56 -17.87
C ALA A 260 10.31 -4.29 -18.46
N VAL A 261 10.09 -3.29 -17.61
CA VAL A 261 9.57 -1.98 -18.01
C VAL A 261 10.64 -0.93 -17.71
N ASP A 262 11.03 -0.16 -18.73
CA ASP A 262 11.84 1.05 -18.51
C ASP A 262 10.98 2.09 -17.81
N THR A 263 11.32 2.47 -16.58
CA THR A 263 10.50 3.38 -15.77
C THR A 263 10.51 4.84 -16.22
N ARG A 264 11.31 5.21 -17.20
CA ARG A 264 11.33 6.56 -17.81
C ARG A 264 10.43 6.65 -19.02
N THR A 265 10.47 5.64 -19.87
CA THR A 265 9.75 5.61 -21.15
C THR A 265 8.47 4.80 -21.09
N LEU A 266 8.30 3.99 -20.02
CA LEU A 266 7.22 3.01 -19.81
C LEU A 266 7.16 1.92 -20.91
N VAL A 267 8.24 1.78 -21.70
CA VAL A 267 8.35 0.75 -22.73
C VAL A 267 8.60 -0.61 -22.08
N VAL A 268 7.88 -1.62 -22.58
CA VAL A 268 7.99 -3.01 -22.11
C VAL A 268 8.97 -3.77 -22.99
N HIS A 269 9.88 -4.49 -22.37
CA HIS A 269 10.79 -5.45 -22.99
C HIS A 269 10.41 -6.85 -22.52
N LYS A 270 10.09 -7.75 -23.45
CA LYS A 270 9.82 -9.16 -23.17
C LYS A 270 11.15 -9.93 -23.13
N HIS A 271 11.28 -10.83 -22.17
CA HIS A 271 12.45 -11.72 -22.00
C HIS A 271 12.07 -13.16 -22.26
#